data_e25ce4d09d158595fc0bc19bc70414e4
#
_entry.id   e25ce4d09d158595fc0bc19bc70414e4
#
_cell.length_a   1.000
_cell.length_b   1.000
_cell.length_c   1.000
_cell.angle_alpha   90.00
_cell.angle_beta   90.00
_cell.angle_gamma   90.00
#
_symmetry.space_group_name_H-M   'P 1'
#
loop_
_entity.id
_entity.type
_entity.pdbx_description
1 polymer ?
#
loop_
_entity_poly.entity_id
_entity_poly.type
_entity_poly.pdbx_seq_one_letter_code
_entity_poly.pdbx_strand_id
1 'polypeptide(L)'
;MTEESSALSNPYSISYPEILALASEDGRTVELIERFDCVGGAMWVKNHYAKSPLVKCSRIVSNTQRFLLETGDVSLQLEGSYFPAGICGAEVTDSEISVSYLGLGGGGVGASICRATAGGVLRHTSDVCGGGKVAGSTIYLPRYTRVIIGLDDTDTPEEGATWTLAHNISKAVETSSSRYLSHTIT
;
A
#
# COMPACT_ATOMS: atom_id res chain seq x y z
N MET A 1 15.66 24.73 -9.24
CA MET A 1 15.41 24.90 -7.79
C MET A 1 14.24 23.97 -7.47
N THR A 2 14.54 22.81 -6.96
CA THR A 2 13.54 21.81 -6.51
C THR A 2 13.00 22.31 -5.18
N GLU A 3 11.71 22.62 -5.13
CA GLU A 3 11.01 22.87 -3.88
C GLU A 3 10.99 21.55 -3.08
N GLU A 4 11.89 21.42 -2.12
CA GLU A 4 11.70 20.55 -0.98
C GLU A 4 10.56 21.13 -0.14
N SER A 5 9.32 20.82 -0.53
CA SER A 5 8.16 21.05 0.31
C SER A 5 8.27 20.13 1.50
N SER A 6 8.77 20.62 2.60
CA SER A 6 8.89 19.84 3.82
C SER A 6 7.51 19.39 4.28
N ALA A 7 7.34 18.09 4.53
CA ALA A 7 6.14 17.49 5.12
C ALA A 7 5.72 18.15 6.46
N LEU A 8 6.62 18.91 7.06
CA LEU A 8 6.42 19.71 8.26
C LEU A 8 5.57 20.97 8.06
N SER A 9 5.23 21.35 6.82
CA SER A 9 4.42 22.56 6.54
C SER A 9 2.92 22.35 6.78
N ASN A 10 2.43 21.10 6.87
CA ASN A 10 1.02 20.81 7.11
C ASN A 10 0.84 20.02 8.42
N PRO A 11 0.41 20.68 9.52
CA PRO A 11 0.26 20.03 10.83
C PRO A 11 -0.87 19.01 10.88
N TYR A 12 -1.70 18.91 9.85
CA TYR A 12 -2.83 17.97 9.77
C TYR A 12 -2.54 16.73 8.94
N SER A 13 -1.31 16.57 8.46
CA SER A 13 -0.91 15.41 7.65
C SER A 13 0.34 14.74 8.18
N ILE A 14 0.42 13.42 7.96
CA ILE A 14 1.61 12.61 8.17
C ILE A 14 1.90 11.84 6.89
N SER A 15 3.17 11.64 6.56
CA SER A 15 3.55 10.71 5.50
C SER A 15 3.42 9.28 6.01
N TYR A 16 2.89 8.38 5.20
CA TYR A 16 2.93 6.95 5.54
C TYR A 16 4.37 6.44 5.48
N PRO A 17 4.79 5.58 6.42
CA PRO A 17 6.13 5.01 6.43
C PRO A 17 6.50 4.36 5.10
N GLU A 18 5.55 3.66 4.49
CA GLU A 18 5.80 3.01 3.21
C GLU A 18 4.49 2.58 2.53
N ILE A 19 4.48 2.74 1.19
CA ILE A 19 3.48 2.12 0.31
C ILE A 19 4.24 1.33 -0.76
N LEU A 20 3.82 0.07 -0.96
CA LEU A 20 4.35 -0.84 -1.98
C LEU A 20 3.22 -1.37 -2.84
N ALA A 21 3.50 -1.66 -4.10
CA ALA A 21 2.56 -2.31 -4.99
C ALA A 21 3.22 -3.48 -5.73
N LEU A 22 2.48 -4.60 -5.81
CA LEU A 22 2.89 -5.78 -6.55
C LEU A 22 1.83 -6.09 -7.59
N ALA A 23 2.21 -6.27 -8.85
CA ALA A 23 1.31 -6.63 -9.91
C ALA A 23 1.27 -8.15 -10.12
N SER A 24 0.12 -8.66 -10.55
CA SER A 24 0.04 -9.98 -11.19
C SER A 24 0.80 -9.95 -12.54
N GLU A 25 1.15 -11.12 -13.03
CA GLU A 25 1.87 -11.26 -14.30
C GLU A 25 1.08 -10.66 -15.46
N ASP A 26 -0.22 -10.89 -15.49
CA ASP A 26 -1.15 -10.37 -16.51
C ASP A 26 -1.54 -8.89 -16.31
N GLY A 27 -1.07 -8.25 -15.26
CA GLY A 27 -1.36 -6.86 -14.92
C GLY A 27 -2.81 -6.55 -14.51
N ARG A 28 -3.64 -7.58 -14.30
CA ARG A 28 -5.07 -7.40 -13.98
C ARG A 28 -5.34 -7.15 -12.51
N THR A 29 -4.41 -7.51 -11.66
CA THR A 29 -4.55 -7.29 -10.22
C THR A 29 -3.30 -6.67 -9.63
N VAL A 30 -3.52 -5.87 -8.59
CA VAL A 30 -2.48 -5.22 -7.80
C VAL A 30 -2.68 -5.57 -6.33
N GLU A 31 -1.65 -6.07 -5.67
CA GLU A 31 -1.61 -6.07 -4.22
C GLU A 31 -0.94 -4.79 -3.75
N LEU A 32 -1.72 -3.92 -3.15
CA LEU A 32 -1.29 -2.68 -2.53
C LEU A 32 -1.06 -2.91 -1.04
N ILE A 33 0.12 -2.54 -0.56
CA ILE A 33 0.54 -2.70 0.83
C ILE A 33 0.85 -1.33 1.41
N GLU A 34 0.08 -0.90 2.40
CA GLU A 34 0.24 0.37 3.09
C GLU A 34 0.67 0.11 4.54
N ARG A 35 1.77 0.71 4.96
CA ARG A 35 2.23 0.71 6.35
C ARG A 35 1.81 1.98 7.05
N PHE A 36 1.41 1.84 8.30
CA PHE A 36 0.95 2.93 9.15
C PHE A 36 1.82 3.03 10.41
N ASP A 37 1.88 4.20 11.00
CA ASP A 37 2.54 4.39 12.29
C ASP A 37 1.68 3.87 13.45
N CYS A 38 0.38 3.68 13.24
CA CYS A 38 -0.52 3.16 14.26
C CYS A 38 -1.53 2.16 13.71
N VAL A 39 -1.93 1.21 14.55
CA VAL A 39 -2.95 0.19 14.21
C VAL A 39 -4.31 0.83 13.98
N GLY A 40 -4.67 1.88 14.74
CA GLY A 40 -5.95 2.57 14.59
C GLY A 40 -6.13 3.18 13.20
N GLY A 41 -5.07 3.79 12.65
CA GLY A 41 -5.07 4.33 11.28
C GLY A 41 -5.27 3.23 10.24
N ALA A 42 -4.56 2.10 10.36
CA ALA A 42 -4.73 0.96 9.49
C ALA A 42 -6.15 0.36 9.55
N MET A 43 -6.74 0.27 10.74
CA MET A 43 -8.11 -0.21 10.93
C MET A 43 -9.14 0.73 10.28
N TRP A 44 -8.95 2.04 10.44
CA TRP A 44 -9.82 3.04 9.82
C TRP A 44 -9.79 2.93 8.29
N VAL A 45 -8.60 2.84 7.72
CA VAL A 45 -8.41 2.67 6.28
C VAL A 45 -9.04 1.37 5.80
N LYS A 46 -8.80 0.24 6.48
CA LYS A 46 -9.45 -1.01 6.14
C LYS A 46 -10.97 -0.85 6.06
N ASN A 47 -11.58 -0.24 7.08
CA ASN A 47 -13.04 -0.11 7.17
C ASN A 47 -13.64 0.71 6.03
N HIS A 48 -12.95 1.75 5.60
CA HIS A 48 -13.48 2.66 4.58
C HIS A 48 -13.05 2.29 3.17
N TYR A 49 -11.76 2.08 2.94
CA TYR A 49 -11.22 1.83 1.61
C TYR A 49 -11.62 0.45 1.04
N ALA A 50 -11.91 -0.54 1.90
CA ALA A 50 -12.44 -1.84 1.45
C ALA A 50 -13.81 -1.76 0.77
N LYS A 51 -14.51 -0.62 0.88
CA LYS A 51 -15.79 -0.38 0.22
C LYS A 51 -15.62 0.07 -1.24
N SER A 52 -14.39 0.39 -1.68
CA SER A 52 -14.12 0.72 -3.07
C SER A 52 -14.43 -0.48 -3.97
N PRO A 53 -15.13 -0.27 -5.11
CA PRO A 53 -15.45 -1.34 -6.06
C PRO A 53 -14.22 -2.09 -6.61
N LEU A 54 -13.06 -1.44 -6.67
CA LEU A 54 -11.81 -2.06 -7.12
C LEU A 54 -11.22 -3.03 -6.08
N VAL A 55 -11.62 -2.92 -4.81
CA VAL A 55 -11.06 -3.75 -3.73
C VAL A 55 -11.77 -5.09 -3.68
N LYS A 56 -11.08 -6.16 -4.07
CA LYS A 56 -11.59 -7.55 -4.00
C LYS A 56 -11.36 -8.20 -2.64
N CYS A 57 -10.26 -7.86 -2.01
CA CYS A 57 -9.91 -8.37 -0.68
C CYS A 57 -9.15 -7.31 0.10
N SER A 58 -9.37 -7.29 1.40
CA SER A 58 -8.75 -6.37 2.33
C SER A 58 -8.34 -7.12 3.58
N ARG A 59 -7.06 -7.06 3.93
CA ARG A 59 -6.50 -7.74 5.10
C ARG A 59 -5.54 -6.83 5.84
N ILE A 60 -5.61 -6.88 7.16
CA ILE A 60 -4.71 -6.12 8.04
C ILE A 60 -3.91 -7.08 8.91
N VAL A 61 -2.64 -6.80 9.07
CA VAL A 61 -1.74 -7.47 10.02
C VAL A 61 -0.99 -6.39 10.77
N SER A 62 -1.26 -6.26 12.07
CA SER A 62 -0.71 -5.17 12.89
C SER A 62 -1.01 -3.79 12.28
N ASN A 63 0.00 -3.03 11.94
CA ASN A 63 -0.10 -1.70 11.30
C ASN A 63 0.06 -1.74 9.78
N THR A 64 -0.07 -2.90 9.15
CA THR A 64 0.08 -3.07 7.70
C THR A 64 -1.24 -3.49 7.09
N GLN A 65 -1.76 -2.65 6.20
CA GLN A 65 -2.94 -2.92 5.40
C GLN A 65 -2.53 -3.49 4.05
N ARG A 66 -3.25 -4.52 3.60
CA ARG A 66 -3.10 -5.10 2.26
C ARG A 66 -4.44 -5.08 1.54
N PHE A 67 -4.45 -4.54 0.35
CA PHE A 67 -5.59 -4.57 -0.56
C PHE A 67 -5.24 -5.38 -1.80
N LEU A 68 -6.11 -6.28 -2.20
CA LEU A 68 -6.10 -6.86 -3.54
C LEU A 68 -7.05 -6.04 -4.40
N LEU A 69 -6.53 -5.38 -5.40
CA LEU A 69 -7.27 -4.51 -6.32
C LEU A 69 -7.42 -5.17 -7.67
N GLU A 70 -8.56 -4.94 -8.34
CA GLU A 70 -8.62 -5.02 -9.80
C GLU A 70 -8.08 -3.74 -10.40
N THR A 71 -7.42 -3.84 -11.56
CA THR A 71 -7.03 -2.66 -12.35
C THR A 71 -8.24 -2.04 -13.04
N GLY A 72 -8.21 -0.73 -13.22
CA GLY A 72 -9.27 0.07 -13.82
C GLY A 72 -9.58 1.33 -13.03
N ASP A 73 -10.59 2.06 -13.45
CA ASP A 73 -11.07 3.29 -12.83
C ASP A 73 -12.52 3.18 -12.44
N VAL A 74 -12.88 3.75 -11.30
CA VAL A 74 -14.26 3.79 -10.79
C VAL A 74 -14.58 5.15 -10.20
N SER A 75 -15.84 5.55 -10.35
CA SER A 75 -16.37 6.70 -9.62
C SER A 75 -16.78 6.30 -8.20
N LEU A 76 -16.33 7.06 -7.21
CA LEU A 76 -16.71 6.85 -5.82
C LEU A 76 -17.86 7.78 -5.43
N GLN A 77 -18.89 7.23 -4.82
CA GLN A 77 -19.94 8.00 -4.16
C GLN A 77 -19.52 8.21 -2.70
N LEU A 78 -18.73 9.26 -2.47
CA LEU A 78 -18.22 9.56 -1.13
C LEU A 78 -19.33 10.08 -0.22
N GLU A 79 -19.38 9.52 0.98
CA GLU A 79 -20.32 9.89 2.03
C GLU A 79 -19.60 10.03 3.37
N GLY A 80 -19.81 11.19 4.03
CA GLY A 80 -19.20 11.48 5.34
C GLY A 80 -19.56 10.40 6.36
N SER A 81 -18.59 9.95 7.15
CA SER A 81 -18.68 8.92 8.19
C SER A 81 -18.92 7.49 7.69
N TYR A 82 -19.53 7.29 6.54
CA TYR A 82 -19.80 5.96 6.00
C TYR A 82 -18.74 5.51 4.97
N PHE A 83 -18.50 6.32 3.95
CA PHE A 83 -17.50 6.06 2.90
C PHE A 83 -16.75 7.35 2.55
N PRO A 84 -16.00 7.93 3.50
CA PRO A 84 -15.36 9.23 3.32
C PRO A 84 -14.13 9.20 2.42
N ALA A 85 -13.58 8.03 2.12
CA ALA A 85 -12.41 7.90 1.25
C ALA A 85 -12.29 6.49 0.69
N GLY A 86 -11.65 6.37 -0.48
CA GLY A 86 -11.44 5.09 -1.16
C GLY A 86 -10.40 5.16 -2.27
N ILE A 87 -10.12 3.99 -2.87
CA ILE A 87 -9.30 3.83 -4.06
C ILE A 87 -10.22 3.94 -5.27
N CYS A 88 -9.91 4.85 -6.19
CA CYS A 88 -10.72 5.09 -7.38
C CYS A 88 -10.04 4.69 -8.68
N GLY A 89 -8.76 4.34 -8.67
CA GLY A 89 -8.04 3.88 -9.84
C GLY A 89 -6.84 3.01 -9.49
N ALA A 90 -6.52 2.07 -10.37
CA ALA A 90 -5.29 1.29 -10.34
C ALA A 90 -4.89 0.89 -11.76
N GLU A 91 -3.66 1.18 -12.16
CA GLU A 91 -3.13 0.87 -13.49
C GLU A 91 -1.74 0.26 -13.37
N VAL A 92 -1.43 -0.68 -14.23
CA VAL A 92 -0.12 -1.35 -14.31
C VAL A 92 0.50 -1.10 -15.67
N THR A 93 1.72 -0.58 -15.66
CA THR A 93 2.58 -0.47 -16.84
C THR A 93 3.76 -1.41 -16.72
N ASP A 94 4.69 -1.39 -17.66
CA ASP A 94 5.87 -2.27 -17.64
C ASP A 94 6.78 -2.02 -16.44
N SER A 95 6.86 -0.78 -15.95
CA SER A 95 7.80 -0.38 -14.90
C SER A 95 7.15 0.17 -13.62
N GLU A 96 5.91 0.61 -13.71
CA GLU A 96 5.24 1.32 -12.63
C GLU A 96 3.81 0.82 -12.40
N ILE A 97 3.33 1.02 -11.20
CA ILE A 97 1.93 0.87 -10.82
C ILE A 97 1.44 2.22 -10.34
N SER A 98 0.36 2.73 -10.94
CA SER A 98 -0.33 3.91 -10.42
C SER A 98 -1.54 3.50 -9.59
N VAL A 99 -1.76 4.23 -8.48
CA VAL A 99 -2.94 4.06 -7.64
C VAL A 99 -3.53 5.43 -7.36
N SER A 100 -4.82 5.57 -7.62
CA SER A 100 -5.57 6.81 -7.43
C SER A 100 -6.50 6.70 -6.23
N TYR A 101 -6.50 7.73 -5.42
CA TYR A 101 -7.30 7.84 -4.21
C TYR A 101 -8.16 9.08 -4.23
N LEU A 102 -9.31 9.01 -3.59
CA LEU A 102 -10.21 10.14 -3.42
C LEU A 102 -10.79 10.13 -2.01
N GLY A 103 -10.94 11.29 -1.41
CA GLY A 103 -11.50 11.42 -0.07
C GLY A 103 -12.18 12.75 0.18
N LEU A 104 -13.10 12.78 1.13
CA LEU A 104 -13.88 13.91 1.56
C LEU A 104 -13.41 14.40 2.93
N GLY A 105 -13.21 15.69 3.09
CA GLY A 105 -12.80 16.30 4.35
C GLY A 105 -11.48 15.74 4.88
N GLY A 106 -11.45 15.23 6.10
CA GLY A 106 -10.27 14.58 6.67
C GLY A 106 -9.83 13.33 5.91
N GLY A 107 -10.77 12.60 5.29
CA GLY A 107 -10.45 11.52 4.35
C GLY A 107 -9.70 12.02 3.12
N GLY A 108 -9.96 13.25 2.67
CA GLY A 108 -9.25 13.91 1.57
C GLY A 108 -7.78 14.20 1.90
N VAL A 109 -7.45 14.52 3.15
CA VAL A 109 -6.05 14.69 3.59
C VAL A 109 -5.29 13.37 3.48
N GLY A 110 -5.90 12.28 3.96
CA GLY A 110 -5.33 10.93 3.85
C GLY A 110 -5.21 10.41 2.42
N ALA A 111 -6.20 10.74 1.56
CA ALA A 111 -6.23 10.34 0.15
C ALA A 111 -5.27 11.18 -0.72
N SER A 112 -4.90 12.38 -0.29
CA SER A 112 -4.00 13.28 -1.02
C SER A 112 -2.60 13.29 -0.40
N ILE A 113 -2.27 14.31 0.38
CA ILE A 113 -0.90 14.60 0.80
C ILE A 113 -0.26 13.46 1.61
N CYS A 114 -1.03 12.75 2.45
CA CYS A 114 -0.45 11.67 3.27
C CYS A 114 0.06 10.51 2.41
N ARG A 115 -0.65 10.14 1.36
CA ARG A 115 -0.23 9.09 0.43
C ARG A 115 0.76 9.59 -0.60
N ALA A 116 0.55 10.80 -1.10
CA ALA A 116 1.44 11.42 -2.07
C ALA A 116 2.89 11.52 -1.59
N THR A 117 3.08 11.75 -0.29
CA THR A 117 4.40 11.89 0.34
C THR A 117 4.88 10.62 1.04
N ALA A 118 4.18 9.49 0.87
CA ALA A 118 4.55 8.22 1.48
C ALA A 118 5.90 7.69 0.99
N GLY A 119 6.61 6.97 1.85
CA GLY A 119 7.81 6.22 1.46
C GLY A 119 7.48 5.22 0.35
N GLY A 120 8.38 5.06 -0.62
CA GLY A 120 8.19 4.18 -1.79
C GLY A 120 7.51 4.83 -2.98
N VAL A 121 6.89 6.00 -2.84
CA VAL A 121 6.30 6.76 -3.95
C VAL A 121 7.39 7.39 -4.80
N LEU A 122 7.39 7.11 -6.12
CA LEU A 122 8.34 7.66 -7.08
C LEU A 122 7.98 9.10 -7.47
N ARG A 123 6.70 9.33 -7.70
CA ARG A 123 6.11 10.62 -8.08
C ARG A 123 4.61 10.59 -7.82
N HIS A 124 4.01 11.76 -7.79
CA HIS A 124 2.56 11.87 -7.58
C HIS A 124 1.96 13.11 -8.26
N THR A 125 0.65 13.08 -8.43
CA THR A 125 -0.19 14.27 -8.58
C THR A 125 -1.13 14.32 -7.38
N SER A 126 -1.39 15.51 -6.84
CA SER A 126 -2.19 15.64 -5.63
C SER A 126 -3.00 16.93 -5.63
N ASP A 127 -4.25 16.82 -5.22
CA ASP A 127 -5.11 17.98 -5.02
C ASP A 127 -4.74 18.72 -3.74
N VAL A 128 -5.07 20.00 -3.71
CA VAL A 128 -5.04 20.79 -2.48
C VAL A 128 -6.16 20.30 -1.56
N CYS A 129 -5.78 19.75 -0.41
CA CYS A 129 -6.72 19.22 0.58
C CYS A 129 -6.97 20.21 1.71
N GLY A 130 -8.04 19.98 2.46
CA GLY A 130 -8.43 20.70 3.67
C GLY A 130 -9.90 21.11 3.70
N GLY A 131 -10.39 21.40 4.89
CA GLY A 131 -11.80 21.69 5.11
C GLY A 131 -12.73 20.55 4.72
N GLY A 132 -13.93 20.87 4.25
CA GLY A 132 -14.94 19.89 3.81
C GLY A 132 -14.83 19.49 2.33
N LYS A 133 -13.71 19.77 1.65
CA LYS A 133 -13.55 19.54 0.22
C LYS A 133 -13.23 18.07 -0.07
N VAL A 134 -13.56 17.66 -1.29
CA VAL A 134 -13.03 16.42 -1.89
C VAL A 134 -11.62 16.71 -2.38
N ALA A 135 -10.70 15.82 -2.09
CA ALA A 135 -9.33 15.86 -2.57
C ALA A 135 -8.78 14.44 -2.73
N GLY A 136 -7.85 14.27 -3.66
CA GLY A 136 -7.24 13.00 -3.94
C GLY A 136 -5.81 13.12 -4.43
N SER A 137 -5.22 12.00 -4.72
CA SER A 137 -3.92 11.90 -5.38
C SER A 137 -3.86 10.67 -6.27
N THR A 138 -3.00 10.73 -7.27
CA THR A 138 -2.48 9.54 -7.96
C THR A 138 -1.02 9.42 -7.60
N ILE A 139 -0.65 8.30 -7.00
CA ILE A 139 0.73 7.94 -6.68
C ILE A 139 1.25 6.93 -7.69
N TYR A 140 2.55 6.99 -7.96
CA TYR A 140 3.25 6.07 -8.84
C TYR A 140 4.31 5.33 -8.05
N LEU A 141 4.27 4.01 -8.12
CA LEU A 141 5.09 3.09 -7.36
C LEU A 141 5.91 2.22 -8.31
N PRO A 142 7.09 1.74 -7.92
CA PRO A 142 7.80 0.72 -8.69
C PRO A 142 6.90 -0.51 -8.85
N ARG A 143 6.91 -1.10 -10.05
CA ARG A 143 6.25 -2.38 -10.26
C ARG A 143 7.09 -3.50 -9.68
N TYR A 144 6.62 -4.10 -8.58
CA TYR A 144 7.21 -5.30 -8.02
C TYR A 144 6.45 -6.55 -8.44
N THR A 145 7.16 -7.66 -8.49
CA THR A 145 6.60 -9.01 -8.66
C THR A 145 6.89 -9.80 -7.39
N ARG A 146 5.91 -10.58 -6.93
CA ARG A 146 6.09 -11.46 -5.78
C ARG A 146 6.71 -12.77 -6.22
N VAL A 147 7.77 -13.18 -5.52
CA VAL A 147 8.32 -14.53 -5.55
C VAL A 147 7.95 -15.21 -4.22
N ILE A 148 7.37 -16.38 -4.28
CA ILE A 148 7.05 -17.22 -3.12
C ILE A 148 7.99 -18.42 -3.15
N ILE A 149 8.73 -18.60 -2.07
CA ILE A 149 9.62 -19.76 -1.87
C ILE A 149 8.95 -20.64 -0.82
N GLY A 150 8.55 -21.83 -1.22
CA GLY A 150 8.05 -22.86 -0.30
C GLY A 150 9.22 -23.66 0.26
N LEU A 151 9.21 -23.89 1.56
CA LEU A 151 10.12 -24.79 2.26
C LEU A 151 9.27 -25.84 2.97
N ASP A 152 9.59 -27.10 2.74
CA ASP A 152 9.01 -28.23 3.44
C ASP A 152 9.85 -28.55 4.68
N ASP A 153 9.40 -29.49 5.48
CA ASP A 153 10.07 -29.94 6.70
C ASP A 153 11.51 -30.39 6.38
N THR A 154 12.47 -29.66 6.94
CA THR A 154 13.91 -29.92 6.76
C THR A 154 14.54 -30.41 8.06
N ASP A 155 13.72 -30.66 9.09
CA ASP A 155 14.20 -31.05 10.40
C ASP A 155 14.55 -32.54 10.44
N THR A 156 15.65 -32.84 11.12
CA THR A 156 16.11 -34.21 11.40
C THR A 156 16.29 -34.36 12.92
N PRO A 157 16.45 -35.60 13.45
CA PRO A 157 16.74 -35.79 14.87
C PRO A 157 18.00 -35.10 15.36
N GLU A 158 18.95 -34.88 14.46
CA GLU A 158 20.28 -34.31 14.77
C GLU A 158 20.35 -32.81 14.47
N GLU A 159 19.64 -32.37 13.45
CA GLU A 159 19.69 -30.98 12.95
C GLU A 159 18.33 -30.54 12.44
N GLY A 160 18.06 -29.28 12.57
CA GLY A 160 16.90 -28.68 11.92
C GLY A 160 16.40 -27.46 12.69
N ALA A 161 15.64 -26.71 12.02
CA ALA A 161 14.69 -25.68 12.38
C ALA A 161 14.22 -25.02 11.09
N THR A 162 13.28 -25.61 10.40
CA THR A 162 12.78 -25.15 9.09
C THR A 162 12.42 -23.66 9.11
N TRP A 163 11.83 -23.17 10.20
CA TRP A 163 11.55 -21.75 10.33
C TRP A 163 12.82 -20.88 10.35
N THR A 164 13.83 -21.28 11.10
CA THR A 164 15.12 -20.57 11.14
C THR A 164 15.81 -20.59 9.78
N LEU A 165 15.77 -21.73 9.10
CA LEU A 165 16.26 -21.86 7.73
C LEU A 165 15.53 -20.90 6.78
N ALA A 166 14.20 -20.87 6.84
CA ALA A 166 13.38 -19.95 6.03
C ALA A 166 13.75 -18.48 6.28
N HIS A 167 13.97 -18.10 7.54
CA HIS A 167 14.41 -16.76 7.90
C HIS A 167 15.81 -16.45 7.33
N ASN A 168 16.75 -17.36 7.45
CA ASN A 168 18.12 -17.18 6.94
C ASN A 168 18.12 -17.08 5.40
N ILE A 169 17.34 -17.91 4.71
CA ILE A 169 17.16 -17.82 3.26
C ILE A 169 16.57 -16.46 2.88
N SER A 170 15.54 -15.99 3.60
CA SER A 170 14.92 -14.71 3.32
C SER A 170 15.91 -13.55 3.41
N LYS A 171 16.86 -13.60 4.33
CA LYS A 171 17.94 -12.62 4.43
C LYS A 171 18.98 -12.78 3.31
N ALA A 172 19.30 -13.99 2.94
CA ALA A 172 20.28 -14.28 1.89
C ALA A 172 19.81 -13.85 0.49
N VAL A 173 18.49 -13.81 0.25
CA VAL A 173 17.94 -13.40 -1.07
C VAL A 173 17.72 -11.88 -1.16
N GLU A 174 17.93 -11.12 -0.10
CA GLU A 174 17.89 -9.65 -0.17
C GLU A 174 19.07 -9.12 -0.98
N THR A 175 18.76 -8.32 -2.00
CA THR A 175 19.74 -7.69 -2.90
C THR A 175 19.25 -6.29 -3.27
N SER A 176 19.95 -5.59 -4.15
CA SER A 176 19.49 -4.32 -4.71
C SER A 176 18.19 -4.45 -5.53
N SER A 177 17.89 -5.64 -6.04
CA SER A 177 16.72 -5.92 -6.89
C SER A 177 15.67 -6.83 -6.24
N SER A 178 15.95 -7.40 -5.09
CA SER A 178 15.04 -8.28 -4.35
C SER A 178 14.96 -7.89 -2.89
N ARG A 179 13.75 -7.86 -2.36
CA ARG A 179 13.46 -7.47 -1.00
C ARG A 179 12.62 -8.51 -0.28
N TYR A 180 13.04 -8.87 0.91
CA TYR A 180 12.24 -9.71 1.81
C TYR A 180 10.98 -8.98 2.25
N LEU A 181 9.83 -9.57 2.04
CA LEU A 181 8.54 -9.00 2.41
C LEU A 181 8.01 -9.58 3.73
N SER A 182 7.87 -10.88 3.80
CA SER A 182 7.40 -11.61 4.99
C SER A 182 7.57 -13.11 4.80
N HIS A 183 7.57 -13.87 5.89
CA HIS A 183 7.36 -15.32 5.86
C HIS A 183 6.14 -15.70 6.70
N THR A 184 5.55 -16.84 6.39
CA THR A 184 4.40 -17.39 7.10
C THR A 184 4.63 -18.89 7.30
N ILE A 185 4.10 -19.40 8.40
CA ILE A 185 3.99 -20.84 8.65
C ILE A 185 2.56 -21.23 8.27
N THR A 186 2.40 -22.32 7.53
CA THR A 186 1.09 -22.86 7.11
C THR A 186 0.89 -24.23 7.70
#